data_5b19703b43de346c41b3f128644297f0
#
_entry.id   5b19703b43de346c41b3f128644297f0
#
_cell.length_a   1.000
_cell.length_b   1.000
_cell.length_c   1.000
_cell.angle_alpha   90.00
_cell.angle_beta   90.00
_cell.angle_gamma   90.00
#
_symmetry.space_group_name_H-M   'P 1'
#
loop_
_entity.id
_entity.type
_entity.pdbx_description
1 polymer ?
#
loop_
_entity_poly.entity_id
_entity_poly.type
_entity_poly.pdbx_seq_one_letter_code
_entity_poly.pdbx_strand_id
1 'polypeptide(L)'
;SLMCAVILGTYFLSGTVYAEESLSEFVLDGINVTALGYEKNNLDTPADTVIYTGEQLKETGAGDVANALKYKGGVYFTNMGPHDQNWITGSSQINLRGIDGGTLVLINGVPASFNNVNHLDMLNLDEVERVEIVKGGGAVLYGSEALGGVVNIITKDQMKNSLRVAAGNKGQRDYAATIGMGKASLALGRNEFGSTGNMTERLGTKKINGTAVPYYIGFGDSKKDHLAFNYKFDDRFKFSYMFNKKKYTTNYNDVNENILQHFMYDDREHYAQIAYNDENGWDAKIYYNQRRIENPDYYVVNPTNVEWEKSDHKQYGLDTKKVWRSDKATGLIGISAKRETYKNDNQKFKTFGDSSSILKDPAHFGTYALNNYSVYGSYDRKLSRATNIIFSAREDLIMSEAGDNNE
;
A
#
# COMPACT_ATOMS: atom_id res chain seq x y z
N SER A 1 -42.48 -11.79 22.79
CA SER A 1 -41.93 -12.78 23.74
C SER A 1 -42.24 -14.19 23.23
N LEU A 2 -41.25 -14.88 22.71
CA LEU A 2 -41.21 -16.34 22.69
C LEU A 2 -39.75 -16.78 22.74
N MET A 3 -39.35 -17.21 23.94
CA MET A 3 -38.15 -17.97 24.17
C MET A 3 -38.33 -19.38 23.66
N CYS A 4 -37.52 -19.86 22.75
CA CYS A 4 -37.35 -21.28 22.47
C CYS A 4 -36.01 -21.73 23.06
N ALA A 5 -36.09 -22.43 24.17
CA ALA A 5 -34.99 -23.17 24.76
C ALA A 5 -34.83 -24.50 24.01
N VAL A 6 -33.68 -24.75 23.43
CA VAL A 6 -33.33 -26.08 22.89
C VAL A 6 -32.39 -26.73 23.90
N ILE A 7 -32.90 -27.75 24.58
CA ILE A 7 -32.12 -28.65 25.45
C ILE A 7 -31.53 -29.74 24.54
N LEU A 8 -30.21 -29.75 24.36
CA LEU A 8 -29.48 -30.87 23.77
C LEU A 8 -28.91 -31.75 24.88
N GLY A 9 -29.48 -32.95 24.98
CA GLY A 9 -28.99 -33.98 25.88
C GLY A 9 -27.68 -34.56 25.41
N THR A 10 -26.68 -34.54 26.28
CA THR A 10 -25.39 -35.19 26.09
C THR A 10 -25.49 -36.67 26.45
N TYR A 11 -25.31 -37.53 25.45
CA TYR A 11 -25.01 -38.95 25.69
C TYR A 11 -23.47 -39.09 25.79
N PHE A 12 -23.01 -39.45 27.00
CA PHE A 12 -21.62 -39.91 27.17
C PHE A 12 -21.52 -41.36 26.71
N LEU A 13 -20.84 -41.58 25.60
CA LEU A 13 -20.28 -42.89 25.25
C LEU A 13 -18.78 -42.85 25.62
N SER A 14 -18.43 -43.55 26.67
CA SER A 14 -17.03 -43.82 27.04
C SER A 14 -16.46 -44.86 26.10
N GLY A 15 -15.89 -44.42 25.00
CA GLY A 15 -15.02 -45.21 24.15
C GLY A 15 -13.56 -44.80 24.40
N THR A 16 -12.72 -45.70 24.87
CA THR A 16 -11.27 -45.51 24.91
C THR A 16 -10.74 -45.48 23.47
N VAL A 17 -10.52 -44.27 22.94
CA VAL A 17 -9.80 -44.08 21.69
C VAL A 17 -8.31 -44.09 22.01
N TYR A 18 -7.62 -45.14 21.60
CA TYR A 18 -6.17 -45.08 21.45
C TYR A 18 -5.89 -44.17 20.25
N ALA A 19 -5.57 -42.92 20.52
CA ALA A 19 -4.95 -42.06 19.53
C ALA A 19 -3.49 -42.46 19.41
N GLU A 20 -3.17 -43.18 18.39
CA GLU A 20 -1.81 -43.26 17.87
C GLU A 20 -1.55 -41.92 17.19
N GLU A 21 -0.99 -40.96 17.95
CA GLU A 21 -0.45 -39.74 17.39
C GLU A 21 0.72 -40.10 16.48
N SER A 22 0.44 -40.36 15.22
CA SER A 22 1.47 -40.11 14.20
C SER A 22 1.70 -38.58 14.21
N LEU A 23 2.78 -38.14 14.83
CA LEU A 23 3.36 -36.84 14.59
C LEU A 23 3.60 -36.78 13.10
N SER A 24 2.64 -36.26 12.35
CA SER A 24 2.89 -35.81 10.99
C SER A 24 3.99 -34.77 11.11
N GLU A 25 5.17 -35.16 10.62
CA GLU A 25 6.28 -34.24 10.44
C GLU A 25 5.74 -33.08 9.58
N PHE A 26 5.40 -31.97 10.23
CA PHE A 26 5.08 -30.73 9.52
C PHE A 26 6.37 -30.28 8.87
N VAL A 27 6.63 -30.77 7.66
CA VAL A 27 7.58 -30.14 6.75
C VAL A 27 6.96 -28.77 6.43
N LEU A 28 7.37 -27.73 7.17
CA LEU A 28 7.16 -26.36 6.77
C LEU A 28 7.92 -26.19 5.45
N ASP A 29 7.23 -26.33 4.33
CA ASP A 29 7.76 -25.89 3.05
C ASP A 29 8.16 -24.44 3.23
N GLY A 30 9.47 -24.18 3.23
CA GLY A 30 9.99 -22.85 3.48
C GLY A 30 9.48 -21.89 2.42
N ILE A 31 8.71 -20.89 2.82
CA ILE A 31 8.23 -19.84 1.92
C ILE A 31 9.44 -19.03 1.47
N ASN A 32 9.62 -18.92 0.16
CA ASN A 32 10.71 -18.13 -0.41
C ASN A 32 10.42 -16.63 -0.27
N VAL A 33 11.37 -15.89 0.30
CA VAL A 33 11.35 -14.42 0.43
C VAL A 33 12.00 -13.82 -0.80
N THR A 34 11.31 -12.90 -1.46
CA THR A 34 11.82 -12.17 -2.63
C THR A 34 12.22 -10.72 -2.31
N ALA A 35 11.81 -10.20 -1.15
CA ALA A 35 12.14 -8.86 -0.68
C ALA A 35 13.64 -8.60 -0.45
N LEU A 36 14.49 -9.63 -0.51
CA LEU A 36 15.96 -9.51 -0.52
C LEU A 36 16.55 -9.39 -1.93
N GLY A 37 15.72 -9.22 -2.96
CA GLY A 37 16.17 -9.13 -4.35
C GLY A 37 16.37 -10.49 -5.03
N TYR A 38 16.35 -11.59 -4.32
CA TYR A 38 16.36 -12.96 -4.83
C TYR A 38 15.56 -13.88 -3.90
N GLU A 39 15.07 -14.98 -4.45
CA GLU A 39 14.34 -15.96 -3.66
C GLU A 39 15.28 -16.66 -2.66
N LYS A 40 14.95 -16.58 -1.39
CA LYS A 40 15.64 -17.26 -0.31
C LYS A 40 14.62 -17.84 0.67
N ASN A 41 14.92 -19.03 1.19
CA ASN A 41 14.08 -19.61 2.24
C ASN A 41 14.05 -18.70 3.46
N ASN A 42 12.87 -18.47 4.04
CA ASN A 42 12.69 -17.60 5.20
C ASN A 42 13.60 -17.99 6.38
N LEU A 43 13.79 -19.30 6.61
CA LEU A 43 14.64 -19.80 7.69
C LEU A 43 16.14 -19.50 7.51
N ASP A 44 16.57 -19.28 6.26
CA ASP A 44 17.95 -18.94 5.93
C ASP A 44 18.18 -17.42 5.78
N THR A 45 17.12 -16.63 5.94
CA THR A 45 17.19 -15.16 5.77
C THR A 45 17.81 -14.51 7.00
N PRO A 46 18.90 -13.73 6.86
CA PRO A 46 19.63 -13.15 8.00
C PRO A 46 18.95 -11.90 8.57
N ALA A 47 17.82 -11.47 8.04
CA ALA A 47 17.02 -10.35 8.52
C ALA A 47 15.80 -10.86 9.28
N ASP A 48 15.29 -10.07 10.22
CA ASP A 48 13.98 -10.30 10.86
C ASP A 48 12.90 -10.20 9.77
N THR A 49 12.46 -11.35 9.30
CA THR A 49 11.52 -11.48 8.19
C THR A 49 10.21 -12.10 8.67
N VAL A 50 9.12 -11.44 8.33
CA VAL A 50 7.76 -11.92 8.60
C VAL A 50 7.02 -12.07 7.28
N ILE A 51 6.35 -13.20 7.09
CA ILE A 51 5.56 -13.46 5.90
C ILE A 51 4.13 -13.78 6.34
N TYR A 52 3.18 -13.10 5.70
CA TYR A 52 1.76 -13.39 5.84
C TYR A 52 1.21 -13.80 4.50
N THR A 53 0.61 -14.98 4.41
CA THR A 53 -0.12 -15.41 3.20
C THR A 53 -1.40 -14.60 3.04
N GLY A 54 -1.91 -14.49 1.81
CA GLY A 54 -3.20 -13.84 1.55
C GLY A 54 -4.35 -14.44 2.37
N GLU A 55 -4.32 -15.75 2.60
CA GLU A 55 -5.34 -16.44 3.41
C GLU A 55 -5.23 -16.04 4.89
N GLN A 56 -4.01 -16.00 5.45
CA GLN A 56 -3.80 -15.51 6.83
C GLN A 56 -4.22 -14.05 7.02
N LEU A 57 -4.09 -13.23 5.98
CA LEU A 57 -4.56 -11.84 6.02
C LEU A 57 -6.09 -11.78 5.96
N LYS A 58 -6.74 -12.63 5.19
CA LYS A 58 -8.22 -12.71 5.12
C LYS A 58 -8.85 -13.16 6.43
N GLU A 59 -8.19 -14.01 7.21
CA GLU A 59 -8.64 -14.45 8.54
C GLU A 59 -8.86 -13.27 9.50
N THR A 60 -8.23 -12.12 9.26
CA THR A 60 -8.47 -10.90 10.06
C THR A 60 -9.85 -10.29 9.86
N GLY A 61 -10.58 -10.70 8.81
CA GLY A 61 -11.85 -10.09 8.42
C GLY A 61 -11.72 -8.72 7.73
N ALA A 62 -10.50 -8.24 7.51
CA ALA A 62 -10.26 -6.98 6.81
C ALA A 62 -10.53 -7.11 5.30
N GLY A 63 -10.92 -6.02 4.65
CA GLY A 63 -11.15 -5.95 3.21
C GLY A 63 -9.92 -5.59 2.38
N ASP A 64 -8.88 -5.04 3.00
CA ASP A 64 -7.66 -4.54 2.36
C ASP A 64 -6.40 -4.88 3.15
N VAL A 65 -5.25 -4.74 2.48
CA VAL A 65 -3.92 -5.08 3.05
C VAL A 65 -3.59 -4.21 4.26
N ALA A 66 -3.88 -2.92 4.20
CA ALA A 66 -3.59 -1.99 5.28
C ALA A 66 -4.28 -2.39 6.58
N ASN A 67 -5.59 -2.61 6.49
CA ASN A 67 -6.39 -3.00 7.65
C ASN A 67 -6.03 -4.41 8.15
N ALA A 68 -5.70 -5.35 7.27
CA ALA A 68 -5.25 -6.68 7.67
C ALA A 68 -3.92 -6.63 8.44
N LEU A 69 -2.95 -5.85 7.99
CA LEU A 69 -1.65 -5.72 8.63
C LEU A 69 -1.73 -5.09 10.03
N LYS A 70 -2.73 -4.24 10.31
CA LYS A 70 -2.96 -3.70 11.67
C LYS A 70 -3.21 -4.78 12.73
N TYR A 71 -3.87 -5.88 12.34
CA TYR A 71 -4.17 -6.99 13.24
C TYR A 71 -3.03 -8.00 13.33
N LYS A 72 -2.01 -7.87 12.47
CA LYS A 72 -0.81 -8.72 12.49
C LYS A 72 0.33 -7.94 13.14
N GLY A 73 1.09 -8.57 14.00
CA GLY A 73 2.19 -7.91 14.70
C GLY A 73 3.35 -7.50 13.81
N GLY A 74 4.18 -6.59 14.29
CA GLY A 74 5.47 -6.25 13.67
C GLY A 74 5.45 -5.07 12.70
N VAL A 75 4.30 -4.44 12.49
CA VAL A 75 4.14 -3.26 11.64
C VAL A 75 3.41 -2.17 12.42
N TYR A 76 3.97 -0.97 12.46
CA TYR A 76 3.25 0.20 12.96
C TYR A 76 2.59 0.92 11.79
N PHE A 77 1.31 1.16 11.91
CA PHE A 77 0.48 1.74 10.86
C PHE A 77 -0.15 3.03 11.33
N THR A 78 0.12 4.13 10.65
CA THR A 78 -0.58 5.40 10.89
C THR A 78 -1.64 5.57 9.83
N ASN A 79 -2.91 5.58 10.23
CA ASN A 79 -4.00 5.96 9.35
C ASN A 79 -5.07 6.73 10.13
N MET A 80 -5.91 7.47 9.42
CA MET A 80 -7.05 8.19 9.97
C MET A 80 -8.34 7.74 9.31
N GLY A 81 -9.34 7.47 10.15
CA GLY A 81 -10.66 7.07 9.68
C GLY A 81 -10.71 5.66 9.08
N PRO A 82 -11.92 5.22 8.68
CA PRO A 82 -12.16 3.86 8.25
C PRO A 82 -11.46 3.47 6.95
N HIS A 83 -11.30 4.42 6.03
CA HIS A 83 -10.70 4.25 4.72
C HIS A 83 -9.46 5.12 4.57
N ASP A 84 -8.70 5.31 5.66
CA ASP A 84 -7.52 6.15 5.66
C ASP A 84 -7.78 7.53 5.05
N GLN A 85 -8.69 8.25 5.69
CA GLN A 85 -9.13 9.58 5.28
C GLN A 85 -8.17 10.64 5.84
N ASN A 86 -6.85 10.40 5.68
CA ASN A 86 -5.82 11.28 6.18
C ASN A 86 -5.71 12.53 5.28
N TRP A 87 -6.15 13.66 5.80
CA TRP A 87 -6.13 14.95 5.11
C TRP A 87 -4.74 15.61 5.06
N ILE A 88 -3.81 15.20 5.94
CA ILE A 88 -2.46 15.78 5.98
C ILE A 88 -1.58 15.19 4.90
N THR A 89 -1.61 13.86 4.76
CA THR A 89 -0.74 13.12 3.84
C THR A 89 -1.52 12.40 2.73
N GLY A 90 -2.86 12.37 2.85
CA GLY A 90 -3.73 11.63 1.93
C GLY A 90 -3.54 10.12 1.96
N SER A 91 -2.85 9.56 2.98
CA SER A 91 -2.46 8.15 2.93
C SER A 91 -1.99 7.57 4.25
N SER A 92 -1.99 6.25 4.29
CA SER A 92 -1.35 5.45 5.33
C SER A 92 0.16 5.55 5.25
N GLN A 93 0.80 5.48 6.41
CA GLN A 93 2.23 5.28 6.51
C GLN A 93 2.52 3.98 7.25
N ILE A 94 3.40 3.18 6.70
CA ILE A 94 3.97 2.02 7.38
C ILE A 94 5.32 2.42 7.93
N ASN A 95 5.50 2.24 9.23
CA ASN A 95 6.77 2.48 9.90
C ASN A 95 7.29 1.17 10.48
N LEU A 96 8.44 0.75 10.00
CA LEU A 96 9.19 -0.36 10.54
C LEU A 96 10.29 0.18 11.46
N ARG A 97 10.47 -0.47 12.64
CA ARG A 97 11.51 -0.13 13.62
C ARG A 97 11.44 1.33 14.14
N GLY A 98 10.29 1.98 14.03
CA GLY A 98 10.11 3.38 14.46
C GLY A 98 10.80 4.43 13.59
N ILE A 99 11.27 4.07 12.39
CA ILE A 99 11.89 4.99 11.45
C ILE A 99 10.78 5.56 10.56
N ASP A 100 10.47 6.84 10.77
CA ASP A 100 9.47 7.55 9.96
C ASP A 100 9.97 7.75 8.53
N GLY A 101 9.13 7.43 7.53
CA GLY A 101 9.48 7.52 6.12
C GLY A 101 10.57 6.56 5.63
N GLY A 102 11.06 5.66 6.50
CA GLY A 102 12.14 4.71 6.17
C GLY A 102 11.66 3.33 5.72
N THR A 103 10.39 3.15 5.40
CA THR A 103 9.84 1.86 4.96
C THR A 103 9.50 1.90 3.48
N LEU A 104 10.21 1.13 2.69
CA LEU A 104 9.91 0.99 1.27
C LEU A 104 8.78 -0.03 1.06
N VAL A 105 7.73 0.37 0.38
CA VAL A 105 6.65 -0.52 -0.04
C VAL A 105 6.81 -0.88 -1.51
N LEU A 106 6.76 -2.17 -1.80
CA LEU A 106 6.85 -2.73 -3.14
C LEU A 106 5.57 -3.50 -3.48
N ILE A 107 5.18 -3.46 -4.74
CA ILE A 107 4.20 -4.38 -5.33
C ILE A 107 4.92 -5.19 -6.40
N ASN A 108 5.01 -6.51 -6.20
CA ASN A 108 5.76 -7.43 -7.08
C ASN A 108 7.22 -6.98 -7.30
N GLY A 109 7.85 -6.40 -6.27
CA GLY A 109 9.23 -5.92 -6.30
C GLY A 109 9.42 -4.58 -6.99
N VAL A 110 8.35 -3.85 -7.35
CA VAL A 110 8.40 -2.49 -7.92
C VAL A 110 7.97 -1.49 -6.85
N PRO A 111 8.70 -0.36 -6.65
CA PRO A 111 8.31 0.67 -5.72
C PRO A 111 6.87 1.16 -5.95
N ALA A 112 6.07 1.19 -4.88
CA ALA A 112 4.67 1.59 -4.89
C ALA A 112 4.40 2.80 -3.98
N SER A 113 5.45 3.46 -3.53
CA SER A 113 5.36 4.67 -2.71
C SER A 113 5.60 5.92 -3.55
N PHE A 114 4.87 6.98 -3.24
CA PHE A 114 5.09 8.31 -3.77
C PHE A 114 5.44 9.24 -2.59
N ASN A 115 6.64 9.79 -2.54
CA ASN A 115 7.12 10.61 -1.40
C ASN A 115 6.95 9.90 -0.03
N ASN A 116 7.33 8.63 0.07
CA ASN A 116 7.13 7.78 1.26
C ASN A 116 5.67 7.57 1.68
N VAL A 117 4.75 7.92 0.81
CA VAL A 117 3.31 7.74 0.97
C VAL A 117 2.89 6.48 0.22
N ASN A 118 2.20 5.57 0.86
CA ASN A 118 1.72 4.33 0.26
C ASN A 118 0.23 4.11 0.55
N HIS A 119 -0.47 3.48 -0.38
CA HIS A 119 -1.91 3.27 -0.33
C HIS A 119 -2.27 1.79 -0.24
N LEU A 120 -1.79 1.13 0.80
CA LEU A 120 -2.09 -0.28 1.05
C LEU A 120 -3.57 -0.55 1.35
N ASP A 121 -4.31 0.47 1.72
CA ASP A 121 -5.77 0.42 1.88
C ASP A 121 -6.51 0.30 0.55
N MET A 122 -5.83 0.51 -0.58
CA MET A 122 -6.38 0.32 -1.93
C MET A 122 -6.21 -1.11 -2.46
N LEU A 123 -5.36 -1.93 -1.84
CA LEU A 123 -5.06 -3.29 -2.27
C LEU A 123 -6.05 -4.29 -1.68
N ASN A 124 -6.76 -5.00 -2.57
CA ASN A 124 -7.71 -6.02 -2.17
C ASN A 124 -7.00 -7.33 -1.78
N LEU A 125 -7.35 -7.91 -0.64
CA LEU A 125 -6.77 -9.17 -0.16
C LEU A 125 -7.01 -10.36 -1.11
N ASP A 126 -8.05 -10.32 -1.95
CA ASP A 126 -8.34 -11.40 -2.89
C ASP A 126 -7.25 -11.56 -3.96
N GLU A 127 -6.49 -10.51 -4.24
CA GLU A 127 -5.38 -10.48 -5.20
C GLU A 127 -4.04 -10.83 -4.59
N VAL A 128 -3.93 -10.73 -3.27
CA VAL A 128 -2.67 -10.93 -2.55
C VAL A 128 -2.37 -12.43 -2.42
N GLU A 129 -1.19 -12.83 -2.86
CA GLU A 129 -0.63 -14.15 -2.58
C GLU A 129 0.01 -14.15 -1.19
N ARG A 130 0.89 -13.18 -0.93
CA ARG A 130 1.55 -12.97 0.35
C ARG A 130 2.07 -11.55 0.52
N VAL A 131 2.34 -11.17 1.75
CA VAL A 131 3.08 -9.96 2.13
C VAL A 131 4.35 -10.37 2.84
N GLU A 132 5.48 -9.91 2.34
CA GLU A 132 6.82 -10.14 2.88
C GLU A 132 7.28 -8.86 3.58
N ILE A 133 7.63 -8.94 4.86
CA ILE A 133 8.11 -7.81 5.66
C ILE A 133 9.53 -8.14 6.10
N VAL A 134 10.52 -7.40 5.59
CA VAL A 134 11.92 -7.52 5.94
C VAL A 134 12.34 -6.30 6.73
N LYS A 135 12.63 -6.48 8.02
CA LYS A 135 13.00 -5.41 8.94
C LYS A 135 14.52 -5.23 8.96
N GLY A 136 14.99 -4.05 8.57
CA GLY A 136 16.43 -3.76 8.42
C GLY A 136 17.05 -4.52 7.25
N GLY A 137 18.32 -4.30 6.97
CA GLY A 137 19.10 -5.06 5.96
C GLY A 137 18.67 -4.88 4.48
N GLY A 138 17.46 -4.44 4.19
CA GLY A 138 16.96 -4.20 2.83
C GLY A 138 17.54 -2.95 2.16
N ALA A 139 18.03 -2.02 2.95
CA ALA A 139 18.51 -0.72 2.48
C ALA A 139 19.62 -0.82 1.43
N VAL A 140 20.49 -1.81 1.54
CA VAL A 140 21.62 -1.93 0.60
C VAL A 140 21.14 -2.23 -0.82
N LEU A 141 20.12 -3.07 -0.99
CA LEU A 141 19.61 -3.42 -2.32
C LEU A 141 18.62 -2.39 -2.86
N TYR A 142 17.89 -1.72 -1.98
CA TYR A 142 16.78 -0.83 -2.34
C TYR A 142 17.06 0.67 -2.10
N GLY A 143 18.23 1.00 -1.52
CA GLY A 143 18.63 2.38 -1.26
C GLY A 143 18.07 2.96 0.03
N SER A 144 18.20 4.29 0.18
CA SER A 144 17.88 5.02 1.42
C SER A 144 16.40 4.97 1.81
N GLU A 145 15.50 4.72 0.88
CA GLU A 145 14.05 4.59 1.15
C GLU A 145 13.71 3.36 2.01
N ALA A 146 14.63 2.39 2.13
CA ALA A 146 14.44 1.13 2.86
C ALA A 146 15.24 1.02 4.18
N LEU A 147 15.59 2.15 4.83
CA LEU A 147 16.37 2.17 6.08
C LEU A 147 15.68 1.43 7.23
N GLY A 148 14.37 1.55 7.36
CA GLY A 148 13.55 0.83 8.34
C GLY A 148 13.27 -0.60 7.93
N GLY A 149 13.21 -0.84 6.62
CA GLY A 149 12.90 -2.14 6.03
C GLY A 149 12.08 -2.06 4.75
N VAL A 150 11.66 -3.22 4.29
CA VAL A 150 10.89 -3.39 3.04
C VAL A 150 9.60 -4.15 3.34
N VAL A 151 8.50 -3.70 2.76
CA VAL A 151 7.23 -4.43 2.69
C VAL A 151 6.96 -4.74 1.23
N ASN A 152 7.06 -6.00 0.83
CA ASN A 152 6.81 -6.41 -0.54
C ASN A 152 5.51 -7.21 -0.63
N ILE A 153 4.57 -6.70 -1.39
CA ILE A 153 3.28 -7.33 -1.61
C ILE A 153 3.35 -8.10 -2.93
N ILE A 154 3.21 -9.41 -2.83
CA ILE A 154 3.18 -10.29 -4.00
C ILE A 154 1.74 -10.57 -4.34
N THR A 155 1.36 -10.24 -5.56
CA THR A 155 0.02 -10.51 -6.08
C THR A 155 -0.03 -11.87 -6.75
N LYS A 156 -1.20 -12.49 -6.77
CA LYS A 156 -1.43 -13.78 -7.43
C LYS A 156 -1.24 -13.65 -8.94
N ASP A 157 -0.49 -14.56 -9.52
CA ASP A 157 -0.31 -14.65 -10.97
C ASP A 157 -1.62 -15.03 -11.69
N GLN A 158 -2.36 -15.95 -11.08
CA GLN A 158 -3.66 -16.38 -11.56
C GLN A 158 -4.67 -16.33 -10.40
N MET A 159 -5.81 -15.72 -10.66
CA MET A 159 -6.88 -15.63 -9.68
C MET A 159 -7.92 -16.71 -9.96
N LYS A 160 -8.44 -17.32 -8.89
CA LYS A 160 -9.60 -18.20 -8.98
C LYS A 160 -10.84 -17.31 -9.08
N ASN A 161 -11.89 -17.85 -9.73
CA ASN A 161 -13.18 -17.15 -9.76
C ASN A 161 -13.74 -17.04 -8.34
N SER A 162 -14.05 -15.82 -7.94
CA SER A 162 -14.67 -15.56 -6.64
C SER A 162 -15.61 -14.36 -6.71
N LEU A 163 -16.58 -14.36 -5.84
CA LEU A 163 -17.46 -13.22 -5.59
C LEU A 163 -17.56 -13.04 -4.08
N ARG A 164 -17.31 -11.81 -3.61
CA ARG A 164 -17.45 -11.45 -2.22
C ARG A 164 -18.39 -10.25 -2.08
N VAL A 165 -19.34 -10.36 -1.17
CA VAL A 165 -20.23 -9.27 -0.76
C VAL A 165 -20.22 -9.22 0.75
N ALA A 166 -19.94 -8.05 1.32
CA ALA A 166 -20.01 -7.85 2.75
C ALA A 166 -20.71 -6.54 3.08
N ALA A 167 -21.33 -6.49 4.26
CA ALA A 167 -21.96 -5.30 4.79
C ALA A 167 -21.61 -5.16 6.28
N GLY A 168 -21.50 -3.93 6.75
CA GLY A 168 -21.18 -3.61 8.13
C GLY A 168 -21.95 -2.41 8.65
N ASN A 169 -21.58 -1.96 9.83
CA ASN A 169 -22.13 -0.75 10.42
C ASN A 169 -21.68 0.51 9.66
N LYS A 170 -22.25 1.66 9.98
CA LYS A 170 -21.91 2.96 9.35
C LYS A 170 -22.01 2.93 7.82
N GLY A 171 -22.94 2.14 7.25
CA GLY A 171 -23.12 2.08 5.80
C GLY A 171 -22.01 1.34 5.05
N GLN A 172 -21.17 0.58 5.73
CA GLN A 172 -20.12 -0.21 5.11
C GLN A 172 -20.71 -1.23 4.13
N ARG A 173 -20.18 -1.24 2.91
CA ARG A 173 -20.50 -2.19 1.85
C ARG A 173 -19.23 -2.53 1.10
N ASP A 174 -19.04 -3.80 0.82
CA ASP A 174 -17.86 -4.31 0.15
C ASP A 174 -18.28 -5.30 -0.93
N TYR A 175 -17.82 -5.07 -2.15
CA TYR A 175 -18.09 -5.89 -3.32
C TYR A 175 -16.74 -6.19 -3.97
N ALA A 176 -16.45 -7.46 -4.17
CA ALA A 176 -15.26 -7.87 -4.90
C ALA A 176 -15.56 -9.08 -5.78
N ALA A 177 -14.98 -9.09 -6.98
CA ALA A 177 -15.06 -10.22 -7.89
C ALA A 177 -13.69 -10.47 -8.51
N THR A 178 -13.31 -11.73 -8.61
CA THR A 178 -12.12 -12.15 -9.36
C THR A 178 -12.52 -13.15 -10.43
N ILE A 179 -11.91 -13.04 -11.60
CA ILE A 179 -12.18 -13.89 -12.77
C ILE A 179 -10.83 -14.36 -13.32
N GLY A 180 -10.65 -15.68 -13.33
CA GLY A 180 -9.50 -16.32 -13.99
C GLY A 180 -9.88 -16.77 -15.40
N MET A 181 -9.07 -16.39 -16.38
CA MET A 181 -9.28 -16.67 -17.81
C MET A 181 -8.03 -17.30 -18.43
N GLY A 182 -7.61 -18.46 -17.92
CA GLY A 182 -6.38 -19.11 -18.39
C GLY A 182 -5.12 -18.29 -18.10
N LYS A 183 -4.54 -17.66 -19.14
CA LYS A 183 -3.36 -16.79 -18.99
C LYS A 183 -3.67 -15.40 -18.46
N ALA A 184 -4.94 -15.00 -18.39
CA ALA A 184 -5.38 -13.72 -17.89
C ALA A 184 -6.14 -13.86 -16.57
N SER A 185 -6.13 -12.82 -15.76
CA SER A 185 -7.01 -12.68 -14.61
C SER A 185 -7.41 -11.22 -14.41
N LEU A 186 -8.63 -11.02 -13.93
CA LEU A 186 -9.22 -9.72 -13.66
C LEU A 186 -9.77 -9.72 -12.23
N ALA A 187 -9.47 -8.66 -11.49
CA ALA A 187 -10.12 -8.38 -10.22
C ALA A 187 -10.80 -7.01 -10.27
N LEU A 188 -11.97 -6.96 -9.68
CA LEU A 188 -12.78 -5.76 -9.53
C LEU A 188 -13.20 -5.64 -8.07
N GLY A 189 -13.18 -4.43 -7.54
CA GLY A 189 -13.58 -4.16 -6.16
C GLY A 189 -14.25 -2.81 -6.02
N ARG A 190 -15.21 -2.74 -5.10
CA ARG A 190 -15.80 -1.51 -4.59
C ARG A 190 -16.02 -1.64 -3.11
N ASN A 191 -15.53 -0.65 -2.38
CA ASN A 191 -15.71 -0.57 -0.95
C ASN A 191 -16.28 0.81 -0.62
N GLU A 192 -17.38 0.85 0.15
CA GLU A 192 -18.06 2.07 0.55
C GLU A 192 -18.16 2.12 2.07
N PHE A 193 -18.04 3.32 2.62
CA PHE A 193 -18.20 3.58 4.05
C PHE A 193 -18.91 4.91 4.23
N GLY A 194 -19.93 4.94 5.08
CA GLY A 194 -20.68 6.15 5.37
C GLY A 194 -20.00 7.02 6.42
N SER A 195 -20.59 8.17 6.71
CA SER A 195 -20.08 9.12 7.69
C SER A 195 -19.99 8.52 9.09
N THR A 196 -18.91 8.84 9.79
CA THR A 196 -18.72 8.43 11.19
C THR A 196 -19.23 9.47 12.19
N GLY A 197 -19.52 10.70 11.73
CA GLY A 197 -19.73 11.86 12.62
C GLY A 197 -18.42 12.33 13.28
N ASN A 198 -18.54 13.09 14.35
CA ASN A 198 -17.38 13.59 15.09
C ASN A 198 -16.63 12.48 15.82
N MET A 199 -15.30 12.59 15.85
CA MET A 199 -14.47 11.81 16.75
C MET A 199 -14.76 12.25 18.20
N THR A 200 -14.57 11.32 19.14
CA THR A 200 -14.85 11.55 20.57
C THR A 200 -13.92 12.56 21.23
N GLU A 201 -12.76 12.85 20.63
CA GLU A 201 -11.77 13.75 21.17
C GLU A 201 -11.75 15.08 20.41
N ARG A 202 -11.68 16.16 21.19
CA ARG A 202 -11.46 17.50 20.66
C ARG A 202 -10.06 17.62 20.09
N LEU A 203 -9.95 17.99 18.82
CA LEU A 203 -8.64 18.14 18.17
C LEU A 203 -7.96 19.48 18.56
N GLY A 204 -8.72 20.54 18.69
CA GLY A 204 -8.16 21.87 18.95
C GLY A 204 -9.20 22.98 19.03
N THR A 205 -8.77 24.20 18.79
CA THR A 205 -9.63 25.40 18.77
C THR A 205 -9.31 26.23 17.53
N LYS A 206 -10.34 26.60 16.78
CA LYS A 206 -10.25 27.53 15.64
C LYS A 206 -10.90 28.87 15.97
N LYS A 207 -10.37 29.97 15.43
CA LYS A 207 -11.03 31.28 15.52
C LYS A 207 -12.00 31.45 14.35
N ILE A 208 -13.28 31.63 14.63
CA ILE A 208 -14.33 31.90 13.65
C ILE A 208 -14.94 33.21 14.03
N ASN A 209 -14.88 34.22 13.16
CA ASN A 209 -15.32 35.58 13.42
C ASN A 209 -14.79 36.17 14.74
N GLY A 210 -13.50 35.88 15.04
CA GLY A 210 -12.86 36.34 16.28
C GLY A 210 -13.12 35.47 17.51
N THR A 211 -14.09 34.57 17.48
CA THR A 211 -14.46 33.69 18.59
C THR A 211 -13.71 32.38 18.49
N ALA A 212 -13.14 31.92 19.61
CA ALA A 212 -12.46 30.60 19.70
C ALA A 212 -13.50 29.49 19.79
N VAL A 213 -13.59 28.65 18.77
CA VAL A 213 -14.52 27.50 18.69
C VAL A 213 -13.75 26.21 18.76
N PRO A 214 -14.09 25.30 19.70
CA PRO A 214 -13.56 23.95 19.71
C PRO A 214 -13.94 23.22 18.42
N TYR A 215 -12.99 22.43 17.86
CA TYR A 215 -13.30 21.65 16.68
C TYR A 215 -12.90 20.18 16.82
N TYR A 216 -13.60 19.35 16.08
CA TYR A 216 -13.49 17.90 16.03
C TYR A 216 -13.26 17.47 14.58
N ILE A 217 -12.59 16.34 14.37
CA ILE A 217 -12.55 15.73 13.04
C ILE A 217 -13.80 14.85 12.88
N GLY A 218 -14.50 15.04 11.76
CA GLY A 218 -15.56 14.17 11.28
C GLY A 218 -15.11 13.56 9.96
N PHE A 219 -15.28 12.23 9.81
CA PHE A 219 -15.08 11.55 8.55
C PHE A 219 -16.43 11.43 7.85
N GLY A 220 -16.50 11.99 6.64
CA GLY A 220 -17.65 11.85 5.78
C GLY A 220 -17.63 10.52 5.00
N ASP A 221 -18.48 10.43 3.99
CA ASP A 221 -18.56 9.25 3.14
C ASP A 221 -17.25 9.00 2.40
N SER A 222 -16.90 7.73 2.24
CA SER A 222 -15.77 7.32 1.44
C SER A 222 -16.11 6.17 0.51
N LYS A 223 -15.45 6.13 -0.64
CA LYS A 223 -15.64 5.12 -1.66
C LYS A 223 -14.30 4.79 -2.30
N LYS A 224 -14.02 3.50 -2.42
CA LYS A 224 -12.85 2.96 -3.11
C LYS A 224 -13.31 2.08 -4.26
N ASP A 225 -12.81 2.34 -5.47
CA ASP A 225 -12.96 1.49 -6.64
C ASP A 225 -11.58 0.91 -6.99
N HIS A 226 -11.53 -0.36 -7.31
CA HIS A 226 -10.32 -1.10 -7.61
C HIS A 226 -10.49 -1.96 -8.84
N LEU A 227 -9.45 -2.01 -9.68
CA LEU A 227 -9.33 -2.90 -10.82
C LEU A 227 -7.89 -3.41 -10.89
N ALA A 228 -7.71 -4.73 -11.03
CA ALA A 228 -6.41 -5.29 -11.40
C ALA A 228 -6.57 -6.27 -12.55
N PHE A 229 -5.59 -6.26 -13.43
CA PHE A 229 -5.49 -7.14 -14.59
C PHE A 229 -4.09 -7.71 -14.67
N ASN A 230 -3.99 -9.04 -14.76
CA ASN A 230 -2.73 -9.75 -14.98
C ASN A 230 -2.84 -10.56 -16.26
N TYR A 231 -1.74 -10.61 -17.02
CA TYR A 231 -1.61 -11.44 -18.20
C TYR A 231 -0.23 -12.12 -18.26
N LYS A 232 -0.21 -13.43 -18.33
CA LYS A 232 1.01 -14.25 -18.46
C LYS A 232 1.19 -14.62 -19.93
N PHE A 233 2.13 -13.98 -20.62
CA PHE A 233 2.42 -14.30 -22.04
C PHE A 233 2.95 -15.73 -22.17
N ASP A 234 3.96 -16.03 -21.35
CA ASP A 234 4.57 -17.33 -21.15
C ASP A 234 5.13 -17.44 -19.71
N ASP A 235 5.95 -18.43 -19.43
CA ASP A 235 6.53 -18.63 -18.09
C ASP A 235 7.56 -17.56 -17.71
N ARG A 236 8.04 -16.78 -18.67
CA ARG A 236 9.05 -15.73 -18.47
C ARG A 236 8.49 -14.33 -18.44
N PHE A 237 7.47 -14.05 -19.26
CA PHE A 237 6.92 -12.69 -19.42
C PHE A 237 5.54 -12.54 -18.81
N LYS A 238 5.39 -11.49 -18.03
CA LYS A 238 4.14 -11.13 -17.36
C LYS A 238 3.86 -9.64 -17.47
N PHE A 239 2.61 -9.30 -17.75
CA PHE A 239 2.09 -7.94 -17.64
C PHE A 239 1.14 -7.85 -16.45
N SER A 240 1.25 -6.78 -15.67
CA SER A 240 0.33 -6.48 -14.58
C SER A 240 -0.07 -5.01 -14.65
N TYR A 241 -1.35 -4.77 -14.45
CA TYR A 241 -1.92 -3.43 -14.37
C TYR A 241 -2.89 -3.35 -13.20
N MET A 242 -2.83 -2.24 -12.46
CA MET A 242 -3.75 -1.95 -11.36
C MET A 242 -4.20 -0.50 -11.46
N PHE A 243 -5.48 -0.28 -11.23
CA PHE A 243 -6.10 1.03 -11.12
C PHE A 243 -6.87 1.11 -9.82
N ASN A 244 -6.60 2.16 -9.05
CA ASN A 244 -7.29 2.48 -7.83
C ASN A 244 -7.90 3.87 -7.93
N LYS A 245 -9.10 4.04 -7.38
CA LYS A 245 -9.73 5.33 -7.19
C LYS A 245 -10.36 5.40 -5.82
N LYS A 246 -10.03 6.45 -5.08
CA LYS A 246 -10.55 6.69 -3.76
C LYS A 246 -11.15 8.10 -3.69
N LYS A 247 -12.40 8.20 -3.27
CA LYS A 247 -13.06 9.46 -2.93
C LYS A 247 -13.41 9.44 -1.46
N TYR A 248 -13.12 10.52 -0.78
CA TYR A 248 -13.49 10.65 0.63
C TYR A 248 -13.60 12.11 1.04
N THR A 249 -14.32 12.33 2.14
CA THR A 249 -14.44 13.65 2.77
C THR A 249 -13.94 13.61 4.21
N THR A 250 -13.31 14.70 4.63
CA THR A 250 -12.94 14.94 6.01
C THR A 250 -13.39 16.32 6.40
N ASN A 251 -13.99 16.47 7.56
CA ASN A 251 -14.52 17.72 8.04
C ASN A 251 -13.89 18.12 9.37
N TYR A 252 -13.73 19.40 9.59
CA TYR A 252 -13.64 19.95 10.93
C TYR A 252 -15.01 20.45 11.32
N ASN A 253 -15.55 19.92 12.39
CA ASN A 253 -16.89 20.25 12.86
C ASN A 253 -16.84 20.90 14.24
N ASP A 254 -17.87 21.68 14.59
CA ASP A 254 -18.11 22.09 15.97
C ASP A 254 -18.69 20.92 16.81
N VAL A 255 -19.01 21.20 18.07
CA VAL A 255 -19.57 20.20 18.99
C VAL A 255 -20.97 19.70 18.54
N ASN A 256 -21.69 20.49 17.74
CA ASN A 256 -23.01 20.15 17.21
C ASN A 256 -22.94 19.53 15.79
N GLU A 257 -21.74 19.12 15.36
CA GLU A 257 -21.47 18.57 14.03
C GLU A 257 -21.68 19.57 12.87
N ASN A 258 -21.76 20.88 13.14
CA ASN A 258 -21.75 21.86 12.07
C ASN A 258 -20.36 21.93 11.44
N ILE A 259 -20.31 21.89 10.12
CA ILE A 259 -19.04 21.88 9.37
C ILE A 259 -18.40 23.27 9.47
N LEU A 260 -17.18 23.32 10.02
CA LEU A 260 -16.34 24.51 10.07
C LEU A 260 -15.35 24.58 8.91
N GLN A 261 -14.95 23.40 8.41
CA GLN A 261 -14.03 23.26 7.29
C GLN A 261 -14.26 21.90 6.63
N HIS A 262 -14.30 21.89 5.31
CA HIS A 262 -14.57 20.71 4.50
C HIS A 262 -13.41 20.44 3.56
N PHE A 263 -13.07 19.15 3.42
CA PHE A 263 -12.07 18.66 2.49
C PHE A 263 -12.66 17.45 1.74
N MET A 264 -12.68 17.54 0.42
CA MET A 264 -13.01 16.41 -0.43
C MET A 264 -11.77 16.02 -1.23
N TYR A 265 -11.49 14.74 -1.31
CA TYR A 265 -10.38 14.19 -2.07
C TYR A 265 -10.87 13.20 -3.13
N ASP A 266 -10.33 13.31 -4.35
CA ASP A 266 -10.43 12.32 -5.43
C ASP A 266 -8.99 11.88 -5.75
N ASP A 267 -8.60 10.71 -5.27
CA ASP A 267 -7.27 10.13 -5.42
C ASP A 267 -7.35 8.98 -6.44
N ARG A 268 -6.45 8.98 -7.43
CA ARG A 268 -6.39 8.00 -8.49
C ARG A 268 -4.97 7.51 -8.66
N GLU A 269 -4.82 6.20 -8.77
CA GLU A 269 -3.53 5.54 -8.93
C GLU A 269 -3.55 4.55 -10.07
N HIS A 270 -2.45 4.52 -10.79
CA HIS A 270 -2.17 3.56 -11.85
C HIS A 270 -0.82 2.91 -11.58
N TYR A 271 -0.78 1.60 -11.64
CA TYR A 271 0.44 0.80 -11.58
C TYR A 271 0.46 -0.12 -12.78
N ALA A 272 1.49 -0.02 -13.60
CA ALA A 272 1.68 -0.88 -14.77
C ALA A 272 3.10 -1.41 -14.77
N GLN A 273 3.27 -2.71 -15.01
CA GLN A 273 4.58 -3.32 -15.14
C GLN A 273 4.61 -4.43 -16.16
N ILE A 274 5.75 -4.58 -16.82
CA ILE A 274 6.14 -5.78 -17.54
C ILE A 274 7.31 -6.38 -16.80
N ALA A 275 7.20 -7.65 -16.43
CA ALA A 275 8.25 -8.39 -15.75
C ALA A 275 8.73 -9.52 -16.64
N TYR A 276 10.04 -9.72 -16.66
CA TYR A 276 10.72 -10.85 -17.25
C TYR A 276 11.51 -11.58 -16.17
N ASN A 277 11.42 -12.91 -16.16
CA ASN A 277 12.21 -13.76 -15.28
C ASN A 277 12.52 -15.06 -16.02
N ASP A 278 13.75 -15.55 -15.96
CA ASP A 278 14.14 -16.80 -16.60
C ASP A 278 14.87 -17.77 -15.65
N GLU A 279 14.94 -19.03 -16.06
CA GLU A 279 15.62 -20.08 -15.30
C GLU A 279 17.13 -19.84 -15.16
N ASN A 280 17.72 -19.00 -16.03
CA ASN A 280 19.12 -18.63 -15.93
C ASN A 280 19.37 -17.59 -14.85
N GLY A 281 18.32 -17.08 -14.19
CA GLY A 281 18.40 -16.10 -13.10
C GLY A 281 18.43 -14.65 -13.56
N TRP A 282 18.03 -14.34 -14.79
CA TRP A 282 17.74 -12.97 -15.18
C TRP A 282 16.34 -12.56 -14.68
N ASP A 283 16.27 -11.38 -14.08
CA ASP A 283 15.03 -10.71 -13.69
C ASP A 283 15.09 -9.29 -14.21
N ALA A 284 14.07 -8.85 -14.91
CA ALA A 284 13.99 -7.49 -15.43
C ALA A 284 12.55 -6.99 -15.31
N LYS A 285 12.39 -5.72 -14.96
CA LYS A 285 11.09 -5.06 -14.81
C LYS A 285 11.14 -3.68 -15.42
N ILE A 286 10.14 -3.37 -16.21
CA ILE A 286 9.84 -1.99 -16.66
C ILE A 286 8.51 -1.63 -16.05
N TYR A 287 8.39 -0.44 -15.46
CA TYR A 287 7.18 -0.03 -14.79
C TYR A 287 6.85 1.45 -15.02
N TYR A 288 5.56 1.74 -14.89
CA TYR A 288 4.99 3.06 -14.83
C TYR A 288 3.99 3.12 -13.68
N ASN A 289 4.17 4.07 -12.77
CA ASN A 289 3.23 4.35 -11.72
C ASN A 289 2.83 5.82 -11.79
N GLN A 290 1.55 6.11 -11.54
CA GLN A 290 1.03 7.47 -11.44
C GLN A 290 0.06 7.56 -10.27
N ARG A 291 0.15 8.63 -9.53
CA ARG A 291 -0.84 9.04 -8.55
C ARG A 291 -1.25 10.47 -8.84
N ARG A 292 -2.56 10.70 -8.91
CA ARG A 292 -3.16 12.00 -9.06
C ARG A 292 -4.16 12.24 -7.94
N ILE A 293 -3.92 13.29 -7.19
CA ILE A 293 -4.84 13.75 -6.15
C ILE A 293 -5.48 15.04 -6.64
N GLU A 294 -6.79 15.12 -6.48
CA GLU A 294 -7.55 16.35 -6.66
C GLU A 294 -8.34 16.62 -5.37
N ASN A 295 -8.28 17.85 -4.91
CA ASN A 295 -9.13 18.36 -3.84
C ASN A 295 -10.11 19.38 -4.45
N PRO A 296 -11.21 18.89 -5.08
CA PRO A 296 -12.10 19.74 -5.86
C PRO A 296 -13.03 20.58 -5.01
N ASP A 297 -13.13 20.31 -3.72
CA ASP A 297 -14.06 20.95 -2.82
C ASP A 297 -13.43 21.13 -1.43
N TYR A 298 -12.79 22.27 -1.27
CA TYR A 298 -12.22 22.71 0.00
C TYR A 298 -12.82 24.05 0.38
N TYR A 299 -13.51 24.12 1.48
CA TYR A 299 -14.03 25.38 2.01
C TYR A 299 -13.88 25.50 3.52
N VAL A 300 -13.76 26.74 3.97
CA VAL A 300 -13.83 27.12 5.38
C VAL A 300 -15.16 27.86 5.60
N VAL A 301 -15.82 27.67 6.71
CA VAL A 301 -17.05 28.40 7.05
C VAL A 301 -16.79 29.90 7.03
N ASN A 302 -17.63 30.66 6.35
CA ASN A 302 -17.39 31.98 5.81
C ASN A 302 -16.39 31.96 4.65
N PRO A 303 -16.72 31.29 3.56
CA PRO A 303 -15.79 31.04 2.47
C PRO A 303 -15.58 32.33 1.68
N THR A 304 -14.62 33.14 2.11
CA THR A 304 -14.04 34.16 1.25
C THR A 304 -13.01 33.56 0.30
N ASN A 305 -12.51 32.36 0.62
CA ASN A 305 -11.52 31.66 -0.19
C ASN A 305 -11.84 30.17 -0.26
N VAL A 306 -11.98 29.65 -1.47
CA VAL A 306 -12.01 28.23 -1.77
C VAL A 306 -10.69 27.89 -2.45
N GLU A 307 -10.03 26.88 -1.97
CA GLU A 307 -8.77 26.38 -2.56
C GLU A 307 -9.07 25.10 -3.32
N TRP A 308 -8.51 25.00 -4.52
CA TRP A 308 -8.48 23.78 -5.29
C TRP A 308 -7.03 23.35 -5.46
N GLU A 309 -6.75 22.13 -5.08
CA GLU A 309 -5.43 21.55 -5.15
C GLU A 309 -5.44 20.34 -6.07
N LYS A 310 -4.41 20.25 -6.90
CA LYS A 310 -4.19 19.10 -7.76
C LYS A 310 -2.71 18.75 -7.76
N SER A 311 -2.40 17.53 -7.44
CA SER A 311 -1.04 17.00 -7.56
C SER A 311 -1.00 15.81 -8.50
N ASP A 312 0.06 15.70 -9.29
CA ASP A 312 0.33 14.60 -10.23
C ASP A 312 1.75 14.09 -9.98
N HIS A 313 1.87 12.86 -9.51
CA HIS A 313 3.12 12.14 -9.31
C HIS A 313 3.25 11.05 -10.35
N LYS A 314 4.40 10.93 -10.99
CA LYS A 314 4.69 9.87 -11.94
C LYS A 314 6.06 9.26 -11.64
N GLN A 315 6.14 7.96 -11.78
CA GLN A 315 7.37 7.20 -11.68
C GLN A 315 7.51 6.31 -12.92
N TYR A 316 8.68 6.35 -13.53
CA TYR A 316 9.06 5.45 -14.61
C TYR A 316 10.32 4.72 -14.14
N GLY A 317 10.38 3.43 -14.34
CA GLY A 317 11.57 2.72 -13.91
C GLY A 317 11.86 1.48 -14.72
N LEU A 318 13.13 1.17 -14.71
CA LEU A 318 13.72 -0.08 -15.19
C LEU A 318 14.55 -0.63 -14.04
N ASP A 319 14.35 -1.89 -13.70
CA ASP A 319 15.23 -2.66 -12.83
C ASP A 319 15.61 -3.94 -13.54
N THR A 320 16.88 -4.27 -13.56
CA THR A 320 17.36 -5.54 -14.10
C THR A 320 18.48 -6.09 -13.26
N LYS A 321 18.43 -7.37 -13.00
CA LYS A 321 19.45 -8.09 -12.23
C LYS A 321 19.72 -9.48 -12.76
N LYS A 322 20.90 -9.95 -12.46
CA LYS A 322 21.34 -11.33 -12.66
C LYS A 322 21.60 -11.97 -11.31
N VAL A 323 20.95 -13.09 -11.05
CA VAL A 323 21.18 -13.93 -9.89
C VAL A 323 21.85 -15.22 -10.35
N TRP A 324 22.90 -15.65 -9.65
CA TRP A 324 23.50 -16.97 -9.82
C TRP A 324 23.55 -17.72 -8.50
N ARG A 325 23.36 -19.02 -8.55
CA ARG A 325 23.32 -19.88 -7.37
C ARG A 325 24.28 -21.06 -7.52
N SER A 326 24.90 -21.42 -6.42
CA SER A 326 25.65 -22.66 -6.24
C SER A 326 25.25 -23.27 -4.91
N ASP A 327 25.71 -24.47 -4.61
CA ASP A 327 25.40 -25.20 -3.36
C ASP A 327 25.76 -24.41 -2.10
N LYS A 328 26.75 -23.51 -2.18
CA LYS A 328 27.29 -22.79 -1.03
C LYS A 328 27.19 -21.27 -1.14
N ALA A 329 26.78 -20.73 -2.27
CA ALA A 329 26.75 -19.29 -2.45
C ALA A 329 25.65 -18.84 -3.41
N THR A 330 25.09 -17.67 -3.15
CA THR A 330 24.21 -16.92 -4.05
C THR A 330 24.83 -15.57 -4.31
N GLY A 331 24.94 -15.20 -5.57
CA GLY A 331 25.38 -13.86 -5.97
C GLY A 331 24.30 -13.15 -6.78
N LEU A 332 24.31 -11.84 -6.70
CA LEU A 332 23.42 -10.95 -7.41
C LEU A 332 24.18 -9.70 -7.84
N ILE A 333 23.95 -9.27 -9.07
CA ILE A 333 24.33 -7.94 -9.55
C ILE A 333 23.13 -7.35 -10.32
N GLY A 334 22.89 -6.08 -10.13
CA GLY A 334 21.78 -5.39 -10.79
C GLY A 334 22.08 -3.93 -11.06
N ILE A 335 21.28 -3.37 -11.94
CA ILE A 335 21.21 -1.96 -12.25
C ILE A 335 19.75 -1.52 -12.21
N SER A 336 19.51 -0.30 -11.79
CA SER A 336 18.20 0.31 -11.87
C SER A 336 18.26 1.75 -12.36
N ALA A 337 17.22 2.19 -13.03
CA ALA A 337 17.00 3.56 -13.42
C ALA A 337 15.56 3.96 -13.08
N LYS A 338 15.38 5.04 -12.32
CA LYS A 338 14.08 5.57 -11.93
C LYS A 338 14.02 7.06 -12.25
N ARG A 339 12.97 7.50 -12.92
CA ARG A 339 12.60 8.91 -13.01
C ARG A 339 11.30 9.13 -12.26
N GLU A 340 11.30 10.10 -11.39
CA GLU A 340 10.14 10.51 -10.62
C GLU A 340 9.85 11.99 -10.89
N THR A 341 8.61 12.32 -11.19
CA THR A 341 8.16 13.68 -11.42
C THR A 341 7.00 14.02 -10.49
N TYR A 342 7.03 15.21 -9.96
CA TYR A 342 5.98 15.77 -9.14
C TYR A 342 5.56 17.12 -9.69
N LYS A 343 4.26 17.28 -9.90
CA LYS A 343 3.65 18.55 -10.27
C LYS A 343 2.53 18.86 -9.29
N ASN A 344 2.51 20.06 -8.75
CA ASN A 344 1.44 20.55 -7.89
C ASN A 344 0.87 21.85 -8.50
N ASP A 345 -0.44 21.85 -8.76
CA ASP A 345 -1.20 23.00 -9.24
C ASP A 345 -2.21 23.38 -8.15
N ASN A 346 -2.01 24.52 -7.48
CA ASN A 346 -2.94 25.05 -6.52
C ASN A 346 -3.62 26.28 -7.10
N GLN A 347 -4.95 26.34 -6.99
CA GLN A 347 -5.76 27.50 -7.39
C GLN A 347 -6.63 27.94 -6.23
N LYS A 348 -6.67 29.27 -6.00
CA LYS A 348 -7.54 29.88 -5.01
C LYS A 348 -8.64 30.66 -5.72
N PHE A 349 -9.87 30.46 -5.29
CA PHE A 349 -11.05 31.14 -5.81
C PHE A 349 -11.72 31.93 -4.70
N LYS A 350 -12.28 33.11 -5.03
CA LYS A 350 -13.16 33.84 -4.09
C LYS A 350 -14.50 33.14 -3.91
N THR A 351 -14.98 32.48 -4.96
CA THR A 351 -16.26 31.78 -4.99
C THR A 351 -16.09 30.46 -5.72
N PHE A 352 -16.53 29.38 -5.11
CA PHE A 352 -16.44 28.05 -5.69
C PHE A 352 -17.16 27.98 -7.04
N GLY A 353 -16.49 27.40 -8.04
CA GLY A 353 -17.05 27.22 -9.38
C GLY A 353 -17.02 28.44 -10.28
N ASP A 354 -16.59 29.61 -9.79
CA ASP A 354 -16.45 30.83 -10.61
C ASP A 354 -14.99 31.01 -11.04
N SER A 355 -14.64 30.55 -12.22
CA SER A 355 -13.29 30.68 -12.79
C SER A 355 -12.87 32.16 -13.00
N SER A 356 -13.80 33.11 -13.04
CA SER A 356 -13.50 34.54 -13.13
C SER A 356 -13.02 35.12 -11.79
N SER A 357 -13.25 34.43 -10.70
CA SER A 357 -12.86 34.82 -9.34
C SER A 357 -11.52 34.25 -8.89
N ILE A 358 -10.70 33.68 -9.80
CA ILE A 358 -9.37 33.16 -9.47
C ILE A 358 -8.53 34.24 -8.83
N LEU A 359 -8.13 34.01 -7.58
CA LEU A 359 -7.16 34.86 -6.92
C LEU A 359 -5.79 34.57 -7.55
N LYS A 360 -5.16 35.60 -8.12
CA LYS A 360 -3.78 35.51 -8.60
C LYS A 360 -2.83 35.47 -7.41
N ASP A 361 -2.81 34.37 -6.73
CA ASP A 361 -1.75 34.04 -5.79
C ASP A 361 -1.27 32.63 -6.13
N PRO A 362 -0.37 32.54 -7.11
CA PRO A 362 0.20 31.27 -7.48
C PRO A 362 1.28 30.91 -6.46
N ALA A 363 0.90 30.34 -5.35
CA ALA A 363 1.80 29.43 -4.69
C ALA A 363 1.92 28.19 -5.58
N HIS A 364 2.47 28.35 -6.77
CA HIS A 364 2.90 27.23 -7.58
C HIS A 364 4.04 26.56 -6.84
N PHE A 365 3.73 25.50 -6.11
CA PHE A 365 4.76 24.56 -5.68
C PHE A 365 5.23 23.89 -6.96
N GLY A 366 6.38 24.32 -7.48
CA GLY A 366 6.88 23.99 -8.79
C GLY A 366 6.87 22.50 -9.15
N THR A 367 7.15 22.24 -10.40
CA THR A 367 7.44 20.88 -10.88
C THR A 367 8.87 20.54 -10.49
N TYR A 368 9.10 19.36 -9.93
CA TYR A 368 10.45 18.81 -9.79
C TYR A 368 10.53 17.42 -10.41
N ALA A 369 11.72 17.05 -10.84
CA ALA A 369 12.00 15.70 -11.27
C ALA A 369 13.27 15.18 -10.58
N LEU A 370 13.24 13.89 -10.23
CA LEU A 370 14.39 13.16 -9.70
C LEU A 370 14.71 12.01 -10.64
N ASN A 371 15.96 11.93 -11.07
CA ASN A 371 16.49 10.79 -11.80
C ASN A 371 17.44 10.04 -10.85
N ASN A 372 17.21 8.76 -10.65
CA ASN A 372 18.05 7.89 -9.84
C ASN A 372 18.57 6.75 -10.70
N TYR A 373 19.87 6.62 -10.80
CA TYR A 373 20.58 5.54 -11.47
C TYR A 373 21.40 4.78 -10.45
N SER A 374 21.26 3.46 -10.42
CA SER A 374 21.89 2.67 -9.38
C SER A 374 22.58 1.44 -9.95
N VAL A 375 23.70 1.08 -9.33
CA VAL A 375 24.35 -0.21 -9.48
C VAL A 375 24.40 -0.85 -8.10
N TYR A 376 24.00 -2.11 -8.01
CA TYR A 376 23.96 -2.81 -6.73
C TYR A 376 24.36 -4.27 -6.88
N GLY A 377 24.81 -4.86 -5.79
CA GLY A 377 25.16 -6.26 -5.76
C GLY A 377 25.17 -6.86 -4.37
N SER A 378 25.03 -8.17 -4.32
CA SER A 378 25.09 -8.93 -3.08
C SER A 378 25.76 -10.28 -3.33
N TYR A 379 26.52 -10.74 -2.34
CA TYR A 379 27.13 -12.07 -2.33
C TYR A 379 26.89 -12.71 -0.96
N ASP A 380 26.13 -13.77 -0.95
CA ASP A 380 25.78 -14.56 0.23
C ASP A 380 26.51 -15.91 0.16
N ARG A 381 27.29 -16.22 1.19
CA ARG A 381 28.04 -17.47 1.27
C ARG A 381 27.78 -18.21 2.57
N LYS A 382 27.40 -19.45 2.45
CA LYS A 382 27.25 -20.38 3.56
C LYS A 382 28.63 -20.94 3.95
N LEU A 383 29.10 -20.59 5.13
CA LEU A 383 30.38 -21.10 5.66
C LEU A 383 30.22 -22.39 6.43
N SER A 384 29.11 -22.54 7.16
CA SER A 384 28.75 -23.74 7.90
C SER A 384 27.24 -23.94 7.93
N ARG A 385 26.76 -24.97 8.63
CA ARG A 385 25.30 -25.13 8.85
C ARG A 385 24.67 -23.99 9.64
N ALA A 386 25.45 -23.28 10.44
CA ALA A 386 24.97 -22.23 11.35
C ALA A 386 25.48 -20.83 10.97
N THR A 387 26.31 -20.68 9.93
CA THR A 387 26.99 -19.41 9.65
C THR A 387 26.90 -19.06 8.16
N ASN A 388 26.28 -17.93 7.85
CA ASN A 388 26.30 -17.28 6.54
C ASN A 388 27.01 -15.95 6.65
N ILE A 389 27.72 -15.56 5.60
CA ILE A 389 28.29 -14.20 5.43
C ILE A 389 27.67 -13.58 4.19
N ILE A 390 27.18 -12.36 4.34
CA ILE A 390 26.60 -11.57 3.25
C ILE A 390 27.38 -10.28 3.11
N PHE A 391 27.83 -10.01 1.88
CA PHE A 391 28.38 -8.75 1.47
C PHE A 391 27.44 -8.11 0.45
N SER A 392 27.04 -6.89 0.70
CA SER A 392 26.18 -6.15 -0.23
C SER A 392 26.69 -4.73 -0.37
N ALA A 393 26.59 -4.20 -1.58
CA ALA A 393 26.96 -2.85 -1.90
C ALA A 393 25.96 -2.25 -2.91
N ARG A 394 25.76 -0.95 -2.82
CA ARG A 394 24.95 -0.16 -3.76
C ARG A 394 25.56 1.23 -3.90
N GLU A 395 25.52 1.73 -5.12
CA GLU A 395 25.85 3.11 -5.45
C GLU A 395 24.69 3.74 -6.19
N ASP A 396 24.28 4.93 -5.76
CA ASP A 396 23.19 5.70 -6.33
C ASP A 396 23.66 7.05 -6.85
N LEU A 397 23.43 7.33 -8.12
CA LEU A 397 23.56 8.65 -8.71
C LEU A 397 22.19 9.31 -8.78
N ILE A 398 21.97 10.33 -7.96
CA ILE A 398 20.71 11.05 -7.88
C ILE A 398 20.90 12.45 -8.49
N MET A 399 20.08 12.78 -9.48
CA MET A 399 20.05 14.09 -10.12
C MET A 399 18.66 14.70 -9.96
N SER A 400 18.60 15.92 -9.45
CA SER A 400 17.37 16.68 -9.30
C SER A 400 17.27 17.77 -10.38
N GLU A 401 16.11 17.91 -10.96
CA GLU A 401 15.75 18.97 -11.90
C GLU A 401 14.62 19.78 -11.25
N ALA A 402 14.84 21.06 -10.98
CA ALA A 402 13.76 21.97 -10.61
C ALA A 402 13.16 22.52 -11.92
N GLY A 403 11.85 22.40 -12.07
CA GLY A 403 11.16 23.03 -13.20
C GLY A 403 11.09 24.55 -13.00
N ASP A 404 11.24 25.30 -14.08
CA ASP A 404 11.00 26.74 -14.07
C ASP A 404 9.55 27.02 -13.73
N ASN A 405 9.32 27.93 -12.76
CA ASN A 405 7.99 28.39 -12.34
C ASN A 405 7.30 29.30 -13.39
N ASN A 406 7.76 29.30 -14.63
CA ASN A 406 7.38 30.27 -15.67
C ASN A 406 6.62 29.68 -16.86
N GLU A 407 5.97 28.49 -16.74
CA GLU A 407 5.02 28.01 -17.74
C GLU A 407 3.59 27.93 -17.23
#